data_81da34561ff12c1c351e837bf47a0534
#
_entry.id   81da34561ff12c1c351e837bf47a0534
#
_cell.length_a   1.000
_cell.length_b   1.000
_cell.length_c   1.000
_cell.angle_alpha   90.00
_cell.angle_beta   90.00
_cell.angle_gamma   90.00
#
_symmetry.space_group_name_H-M   'P 1'
#
loop_
_entity.id
_entity.type
_entity.pdbx_description
1 polymer ?
#
loop_
_entity_poly.entity_id
_entity_poly.type
_entity_poly.pdbx_seq_one_letter_code
_entity_poly.pdbx_strand_id
1 'polypeptide(L)'
;MAEFFDSLMEDHVEMIARQPVFFVATAAADGRINLSPKGLAGTFQVLSPTRVAYLDLAGSGNETHAHLAADGRITLMMCNFEAPALILRIYGRGRPVLPADPEWEGLAARFTLLPGVRQIFDVTVEGVQTSCGWGVPVMTLDHHRETLPRYHTAQDPEAWVKKQAGRTRSLDGLPTRATDRYIAGPTE
;
A
#
# COMPACT_ATOMS: atom_id res chain seq x y z
N MET A 1 -2.42 -7.26 25.86
CA MET A 1 -3.41 -8.27 25.39
C MET A 1 -3.78 -7.89 23.97
N ALA A 2 -4.32 -8.79 23.16
CA ALA A 2 -4.87 -8.42 21.87
C ALA A 2 -6.30 -7.88 22.06
N GLU A 3 -6.61 -6.80 21.37
CA GLU A 3 -7.94 -6.20 21.35
C GLU A 3 -8.45 -6.12 19.92
N PHE A 4 -9.77 -6.26 19.73
CA PHE A 4 -10.40 -6.24 18.43
C PHE A 4 -11.44 -5.13 18.36
N PHE A 5 -11.51 -4.48 17.20
CA PHE A 5 -12.40 -3.36 16.91
C PHE A 5 -13.02 -3.55 15.52
N ASP A 6 -14.24 -3.08 15.33
CA ASP A 6 -14.93 -3.15 14.04
C ASP A 6 -14.44 -2.05 13.06
N SER A 7 -13.75 -1.03 13.56
CA SER A 7 -13.24 0.09 12.77
C SER A 7 -12.02 0.74 13.41
N LEU A 8 -11.36 1.62 12.68
CA LEU A 8 -10.26 2.43 13.19
C LEU A 8 -10.78 3.46 14.22
N MET A 9 -10.09 3.52 15.36
CA MET A 9 -10.28 4.53 16.40
C MET A 9 -9.27 5.68 16.20
N GLU A 10 -9.44 6.78 16.90
CA GLU A 10 -8.60 7.97 16.78
C GLU A 10 -7.12 7.68 17.10
N ASP A 11 -6.85 6.94 18.16
CA ASP A 11 -5.50 6.51 18.53
C ASP A 11 -4.84 5.58 17.49
N HIS A 12 -5.64 4.75 16.80
CA HIS A 12 -5.15 3.96 15.67
C HIS A 12 -4.72 4.86 14.51
N VAL A 13 -5.49 5.90 14.18
CA VAL A 13 -5.17 6.87 13.13
C VAL A 13 -3.89 7.63 13.47
N GLU A 14 -3.75 8.08 14.70
CA GLU A 14 -2.53 8.73 15.18
C GLU A 14 -1.30 7.82 15.10
N MET A 15 -1.46 6.54 15.49
CA MET A 15 -0.39 5.56 15.35
C MET A 15 0.01 5.38 13.88
N ILE A 16 -0.95 5.17 12.98
CA ILE A 16 -0.72 4.99 11.53
C ILE A 16 0.08 6.17 10.96
N ALA A 17 -0.30 7.39 11.31
CA ALA A 17 0.33 8.61 10.79
C ALA A 17 1.83 8.73 11.14
N ARG A 18 2.27 8.08 12.21
CA ARG A 18 3.67 8.08 12.66
C ARG A 18 4.52 6.97 12.05
N GLN A 19 3.91 5.96 11.38
CA GLN A 19 4.68 4.83 10.90
C GLN A 19 5.41 5.12 9.59
N PRO A 20 6.74 4.95 9.53
CA PRO A 20 7.51 5.14 8.31
C PRO A 20 7.39 3.97 7.34
N VAL A 21 6.91 2.82 7.81
CA VAL A 21 6.76 1.57 7.06
C VAL A 21 5.50 0.84 7.50
N PHE A 22 4.81 0.23 6.55
CA PHE A 22 3.75 -0.73 6.79
C PHE A 22 3.94 -1.97 5.92
N PHE A 23 3.34 -3.07 6.34
CA PHE A 23 3.42 -4.34 5.65
C PHE A 23 2.06 -4.68 5.05
N VAL A 24 2.08 -5.23 3.85
CA VAL A 24 0.90 -5.65 3.10
C VAL A 24 0.98 -7.14 2.85
N ALA A 25 0.04 -7.90 3.41
CA ALA A 25 -0.12 -9.31 3.16
C ALA A 25 -1.38 -9.56 2.33
N THR A 26 -1.24 -10.34 1.25
CA THR A 26 -2.34 -10.76 0.38
C THR A 26 -2.14 -12.19 -0.09
N ALA A 27 -3.23 -12.87 -0.40
CA ALA A 27 -3.22 -14.21 -0.98
C ALA A 27 -4.44 -14.38 -1.89
N ALA A 28 -4.31 -15.19 -2.93
CA ALA A 28 -5.44 -15.77 -3.64
C ALA A 28 -5.94 -17.03 -2.93
N ALA A 29 -6.92 -17.72 -3.50
CA ALA A 29 -7.42 -18.99 -2.95
C ALA A 29 -6.31 -20.05 -2.91
N ASP A 30 -5.49 -20.08 -3.95
CA ASP A 30 -4.34 -20.97 -4.10
C ASP A 30 -3.07 -20.16 -4.42
N GLY A 31 -1.92 -20.79 -4.28
CA GLY A 31 -0.62 -20.19 -4.58
C GLY A 31 0.08 -19.61 -3.36
N ARG A 32 1.00 -18.71 -3.62
CA ARG A 32 1.90 -18.12 -2.61
C ARG A 32 1.23 -16.95 -1.89
N ILE A 33 1.54 -16.82 -0.61
CA ILE A 33 1.22 -15.61 0.14
C ILE A 33 2.22 -14.52 -0.25
N ASN A 34 1.73 -13.36 -0.63
CA ASN A 34 2.56 -12.17 -0.83
C ASN A 34 2.66 -11.40 0.49
N LEU A 35 3.85 -11.00 0.87
CA LEU A 35 4.13 -10.09 1.97
C LEU A 35 5.14 -9.05 1.52
N SER A 36 4.76 -7.78 1.54
CA SER A 36 5.58 -6.68 1.04
C SER A 36 5.65 -5.54 2.03
N PRO A 37 6.83 -5.00 2.35
CA PRO A 37 6.97 -3.72 3.04
C PRO A 37 6.61 -2.59 2.06
N LYS A 38 5.94 -1.58 2.58
CA LYS A 38 5.62 -0.33 1.89
C LYS A 38 6.05 0.84 2.77
N GLY A 39 6.49 1.91 2.15
CA GLY A 39 6.98 3.08 2.86
C GLY A 39 6.86 4.33 1.99
N LEU A 40 7.68 5.32 2.28
CA LEU A 40 7.65 6.69 1.82
C LEU A 40 6.51 7.50 2.47
N ALA A 41 6.84 8.70 2.90
CA ALA A 41 5.89 9.59 3.55
C ALA A 41 4.71 9.93 2.63
N GLY A 42 3.50 10.00 3.20
CA GLY A 42 2.30 10.38 2.48
C GLY A 42 1.71 9.31 1.56
N THR A 43 2.29 8.10 1.50
CA THR A 43 1.75 7.02 0.65
C THR A 43 0.57 6.28 1.23
N PHE A 44 0.26 6.44 2.52
CA PHE A 44 -0.88 5.82 3.20
C PHE A 44 -1.86 6.88 3.70
N GLN A 45 -3.16 6.65 3.51
CA GLN A 45 -4.23 7.54 3.96
C GLN A 45 -5.35 6.78 4.66
N VAL A 46 -5.80 7.29 5.80
CA VAL A 46 -7.07 6.91 6.42
C VAL A 46 -8.16 7.82 5.87
N LEU A 47 -9.08 7.26 5.08
CA LEU A 47 -10.14 8.01 4.43
C LEU A 47 -11.37 8.16 5.32
N SER A 48 -11.64 7.13 6.13
CA SER A 48 -12.68 7.09 7.17
C SER A 48 -12.33 5.98 8.18
N PRO A 49 -13.07 5.83 9.29
CA PRO A 49 -12.87 4.72 10.23
C PRO A 49 -12.96 3.33 9.59
N THR A 50 -13.65 3.20 8.47
CA THR A 50 -13.87 1.93 7.76
C THR A 50 -13.22 1.87 6.38
N ARG A 51 -12.35 2.84 6.03
CA ARG A 51 -11.73 2.88 4.70
C ARG A 51 -10.33 3.47 4.76
N VAL A 52 -9.39 2.77 4.17
CA VAL A 52 -8.00 3.25 4.00
C VAL A 52 -7.56 3.08 2.55
N ALA A 53 -6.56 3.83 2.14
CA ALA A 53 -5.98 3.68 0.81
C ALA A 53 -4.47 3.92 0.85
N TYR A 54 -3.74 3.34 -0.13
CA TYR A 54 -2.32 3.63 -0.26
C TYR A 54 -1.88 3.66 -1.73
N LEU A 55 -0.87 4.52 -2.00
CA LEU A 55 -0.19 4.61 -3.29
C LEU A 55 0.69 3.39 -3.50
N ASP A 56 0.64 2.81 -4.69
CA ASP A 56 1.55 1.76 -5.10
C ASP A 56 2.43 2.23 -6.26
N LEU A 57 3.72 2.38 -5.94
CA LEU A 57 4.74 2.70 -6.93
C LEU A 57 5.19 1.42 -7.63
N ALA A 58 5.45 1.53 -8.93
CA ALA A 58 5.88 0.40 -9.73
C ALA A 58 7.21 -0.18 -9.20
N GLY A 59 7.19 -1.46 -8.92
CA GLY A 59 8.32 -2.25 -8.42
C GLY A 59 8.62 -3.44 -9.33
N SER A 60 9.17 -4.52 -8.77
CA SER A 60 9.54 -5.74 -9.50
C SER A 60 8.36 -6.62 -9.90
N GLY A 61 7.27 -6.62 -9.10
CA GLY A 61 6.07 -7.43 -9.31
C GLY A 61 4.78 -6.62 -9.15
N ASN A 62 3.63 -7.30 -9.27
CA ASN A 62 2.30 -6.75 -9.04
C ASN A 62 1.39 -7.76 -8.33
N GLU A 63 1.95 -8.50 -7.38
CA GLU A 63 1.29 -9.61 -6.69
C GLU A 63 0.04 -9.15 -5.92
N THR A 64 0.14 -8.02 -5.17
CA THR A 64 -1.00 -7.46 -4.45
C THR A 64 -2.19 -7.20 -5.38
N HIS A 65 -1.95 -6.63 -6.56
CA HIS A 65 -3.00 -6.41 -7.56
C HIS A 65 -3.68 -7.71 -7.96
N ALA A 66 -2.88 -8.71 -8.33
CA ALA A 66 -3.39 -10.00 -8.79
C ALA A 66 -4.23 -10.70 -7.70
N HIS A 67 -3.74 -10.70 -6.47
CA HIS A 67 -4.44 -11.31 -5.34
C HIS A 67 -5.75 -10.57 -5.01
N LEU A 68 -5.73 -9.24 -5.01
CA LEU A 68 -6.92 -8.44 -4.71
C LEU A 68 -7.98 -8.55 -5.84
N ALA A 69 -7.54 -8.63 -7.08
CA ALA A 69 -8.46 -8.84 -8.21
C ALA A 69 -9.11 -10.26 -8.17
N ALA A 70 -8.40 -11.25 -7.66
CA ALA A 70 -8.87 -12.63 -7.57
C ALA A 70 -9.71 -12.93 -6.34
N ASP A 71 -9.35 -12.37 -5.17
CA ASP A 71 -9.95 -12.74 -3.86
C ASP A 71 -10.38 -11.50 -3.05
N GLY A 72 -9.60 -10.42 -3.09
CA GLY A 72 -9.87 -9.17 -2.37
C GLY A 72 -9.35 -9.13 -0.94
N ARG A 73 -9.01 -10.23 -0.28
CA ARG A 73 -8.53 -10.23 1.11
C ARG A 73 -7.18 -9.57 1.26
N ILE A 74 -7.06 -8.71 2.26
CA ILE A 74 -5.83 -7.99 2.57
C ILE A 74 -5.66 -7.84 4.08
N THR A 75 -4.42 -7.92 4.54
CA THR A 75 -4.02 -7.50 5.88
C THR A 75 -2.95 -6.45 5.76
N LEU A 76 -3.18 -5.30 6.38
CA LEU A 76 -2.19 -4.24 6.55
C LEU A 76 -1.68 -4.30 7.99
N MET A 77 -0.38 -4.24 8.19
CA MET A 77 0.23 -4.29 9.53
C MET A 77 1.21 -3.15 9.69
N MET A 78 1.13 -2.48 10.84
CA MET A 78 2.08 -1.51 11.33
C MET A 78 2.67 -2.01 12.65
N CYS A 79 3.97 -1.78 12.83
CA CYS A 79 4.65 -2.00 14.10
C CYS A 79 5.16 -0.66 14.60
N ASN A 80 4.80 -0.26 15.82
CA ASN A 80 5.43 0.90 16.42
C ASN A 80 6.85 0.52 16.88
N PHE A 81 7.85 1.10 16.22
CA PHE A 81 9.27 0.92 16.55
C PHE A 81 9.74 1.85 17.67
N GLU A 82 8.87 2.73 18.15
CA GLU A 82 9.11 3.63 19.26
C GLU A 82 8.22 3.23 20.47
N ALA A 83 8.09 4.10 21.44
CA ALA A 83 7.15 3.92 22.55
C ALA A 83 5.77 4.55 22.23
N PRO A 84 4.67 3.94 22.67
CA PRO A 84 4.54 2.63 23.31
C PRO A 84 4.67 1.48 22.30
N ALA A 85 5.14 0.31 22.76
CA ALA A 85 5.21 -0.90 21.95
C ALA A 85 3.79 -1.33 21.55
N LEU A 86 3.49 -1.35 20.27
CA LEU A 86 2.18 -1.70 19.71
C LEU A 86 2.32 -2.28 18.32
N ILE A 87 1.50 -3.28 17.99
CA ILE A 87 1.28 -3.76 16.63
C ILE A 87 -0.18 -3.51 16.30
N LEU A 88 -0.44 -2.89 15.16
CA LEU A 88 -1.76 -2.68 14.59
C LEU A 88 -1.92 -3.52 13.34
N ARG A 89 -3.03 -4.26 13.22
CA ARG A 89 -3.44 -4.95 12.01
C ARG A 89 -4.80 -4.46 11.56
N ILE A 90 -4.92 -4.20 10.27
CA ILE A 90 -6.17 -3.86 9.60
C ILE A 90 -6.49 -5.04 8.68
N TYR A 91 -7.59 -5.70 8.93
CA TYR A 91 -8.15 -6.74 8.08
C TYR A 91 -9.22 -6.14 7.19
N GLY A 92 -9.28 -6.54 5.93
CA GLY A 92 -10.30 -5.99 5.05
C GLY A 92 -10.28 -6.57 3.64
N ARG A 93 -11.02 -5.86 2.77
CA ARG A 93 -11.07 -6.14 1.35
C ARG A 93 -10.55 -4.96 0.55
N GLY A 94 -9.58 -5.25 -0.29
CA GLY A 94 -8.94 -4.28 -1.15
C GLY A 94 -9.25 -4.50 -2.61
N ARG A 95 -9.10 -3.44 -3.38
CA ARG A 95 -9.15 -3.47 -4.84
C ARG A 95 -8.11 -2.51 -5.42
N PRO A 96 -7.51 -2.83 -6.58
CA PRO A 96 -6.67 -1.89 -7.29
C PRO A 96 -7.54 -0.87 -8.03
N VAL A 97 -7.16 0.40 -7.96
CA VAL A 97 -7.73 1.51 -8.73
C VAL A 97 -6.62 2.09 -9.61
N LEU A 98 -6.78 2.02 -10.92
CA LEU A 98 -5.81 2.46 -11.91
C LEU A 98 -6.19 3.84 -12.46
N PRO A 99 -5.27 4.57 -13.11
CA PRO A 99 -5.54 5.89 -13.67
C PRO A 99 -6.71 5.97 -14.66
N ALA A 100 -7.04 4.87 -15.35
CA ALA A 100 -8.19 4.77 -16.25
C ALA A 100 -9.53 4.52 -15.54
N ASP A 101 -9.53 4.21 -14.25
CA ASP A 101 -10.76 3.90 -13.52
C ASP A 101 -11.50 5.17 -13.09
N PRO A 102 -12.84 5.18 -13.09
CA PRO A 102 -13.64 6.37 -12.77
C PRO A 102 -13.34 6.96 -11.38
N GLU A 103 -12.98 6.11 -10.41
CA GLU A 103 -12.71 6.52 -9.03
C GLU A 103 -11.30 7.11 -8.83
N TRP A 104 -10.44 7.03 -9.85
CA TRP A 104 -9.04 7.44 -9.73
C TRP A 104 -8.90 8.88 -9.28
N GLU A 105 -9.54 9.82 -9.95
CA GLU A 105 -9.35 11.26 -9.67
C GLU A 105 -9.75 11.62 -8.24
N GLY A 106 -10.85 11.03 -7.73
CA GLY A 106 -11.31 11.24 -6.36
C GLY A 106 -10.37 10.69 -5.29
N LEU A 107 -9.75 9.54 -5.58
CA LEU A 107 -8.76 8.94 -4.67
C LEU A 107 -7.39 9.63 -4.80
N ALA A 108 -6.94 9.91 -6.01
CA ALA A 108 -5.66 10.54 -6.28
C ALA A 108 -5.56 11.94 -5.63
N ALA A 109 -6.67 12.68 -5.59
CA ALA A 109 -6.77 13.97 -4.90
C ALA A 109 -6.51 13.91 -3.38
N ARG A 110 -6.50 12.72 -2.78
CA ARG A 110 -6.19 12.50 -1.36
C ARG A 110 -4.70 12.37 -1.08
N PHE A 111 -3.86 12.37 -2.10
CA PHE A 111 -2.42 12.12 -2.02
C PHE A 111 -1.62 13.20 -2.73
N THR A 112 -0.40 13.43 -2.28
CA THR A 112 0.64 13.99 -3.13
C THR A 112 1.21 12.85 -3.97
N LEU A 113 0.88 12.84 -5.26
CA LEU A 113 1.32 11.76 -6.15
C LEU A 113 2.83 11.78 -6.30
N LEU A 114 3.45 10.61 -6.19
CA LEU A 114 4.88 10.42 -6.37
C LEU A 114 5.20 9.90 -7.79
N PRO A 115 6.42 10.17 -8.32
CA PRO A 115 6.82 9.63 -9.61
C PRO A 115 6.73 8.09 -9.63
N GLY A 116 6.13 7.56 -10.69
CA GLY A 116 6.02 6.10 -10.88
C GLY A 116 4.88 5.42 -10.11
N VAL A 117 3.95 6.19 -9.53
CA VAL A 117 2.67 5.64 -9.04
C VAL A 117 1.95 4.99 -10.22
N ARG A 118 1.56 3.73 -10.06
CA ARG A 118 0.85 2.96 -11.10
C ARG A 118 -0.61 2.70 -10.75
N GLN A 119 -0.96 2.71 -9.45
CA GLN A 119 -2.30 2.43 -8.94
C GLN A 119 -2.43 2.90 -7.49
N ILE A 120 -3.66 2.96 -7.03
CA ILE A 120 -4.01 3.13 -5.62
C ILE A 120 -4.71 1.85 -5.18
N PHE A 121 -4.35 1.30 -4.03
CA PHE A 121 -5.13 0.26 -3.40
C PHE A 121 -6.14 0.89 -2.45
N ASP A 122 -7.42 0.65 -2.72
CA ASP A 122 -8.56 1.11 -1.95
C ASP A 122 -9.07 -0.05 -1.09
N VAL A 123 -9.10 0.11 0.23
CA VAL A 123 -9.37 -0.97 1.19
C VAL A 123 -10.53 -0.62 2.09
N THR A 124 -11.56 -1.44 2.06
CA THR A 124 -12.62 -1.46 3.07
C THR A 124 -12.14 -2.22 4.29
N VAL A 125 -12.22 -1.61 5.47
CA VAL A 125 -11.84 -2.20 6.75
C VAL A 125 -12.99 -3.08 7.24
N GLU A 126 -12.68 -4.34 7.54
CA GLU A 126 -13.62 -5.33 8.11
C GLU A 126 -13.34 -5.59 9.60
N GLY A 127 -12.16 -5.21 10.07
CA GLY A 127 -11.77 -5.31 11.46
C GLY A 127 -10.36 -4.79 11.71
N VAL A 128 -10.11 -4.42 12.94
CA VAL A 128 -8.83 -3.90 13.42
C VAL A 128 -8.41 -4.69 14.64
N GLN A 129 -7.14 -5.02 14.73
CA GLN A 129 -6.58 -5.72 15.89
C GLN A 129 -5.35 -4.97 16.38
N THR A 130 -5.32 -4.67 17.67
CA THR A 130 -4.10 -4.27 18.37
C THR A 130 -3.50 -5.46 19.12
N SER A 131 -2.19 -5.46 19.25
CA SER A 131 -1.48 -6.41 20.11
C SER A 131 -0.20 -5.79 20.65
N CYS A 132 0.31 -6.34 21.77
CA CYS A 132 1.56 -5.87 22.35
C CYS A 132 2.70 -6.06 21.34
N GLY A 133 3.53 -5.03 21.18
CA GLY A 133 4.72 -5.05 20.34
C GLY A 133 6.00 -5.42 21.09
N TRP A 134 5.92 -6.12 22.23
CA TRP A 134 7.06 -6.32 23.14
C TRP A 134 8.24 -7.08 22.52
N GLY A 135 7.99 -7.88 21.50
CA GLY A 135 9.05 -8.54 20.72
C GLY A 135 9.56 -7.71 19.53
N VAL A 136 8.96 -6.55 19.25
CA VAL A 136 9.42 -5.65 18.19
C VAL A 136 10.56 -4.78 18.76
N PRO A 137 11.71 -4.71 18.08
CA PRO A 137 12.83 -3.90 18.56
C PRO A 137 12.50 -2.41 18.52
N VAL A 138 13.11 -1.63 19.39
CA VAL A 138 13.12 -0.16 19.28
C VAL A 138 14.07 0.24 18.17
N MET A 139 13.58 1.07 17.24
CA MET A 139 14.36 1.54 16.08
C MET A 139 14.08 3.03 15.87
N THR A 140 15.10 3.77 15.46
CA THR A 140 14.99 5.16 15.07
C THR A 140 15.11 5.27 13.56
N LEU A 141 14.18 5.99 12.94
CA LEU A 141 14.29 6.31 11.52
C LEU A 141 15.41 7.34 11.32
N ASP A 142 16.44 6.94 10.58
CA ASP A 142 17.50 7.88 10.17
C ASP A 142 17.00 8.75 9.01
N HIS A 143 16.61 8.14 7.88
CA HIS A 143 16.07 8.86 6.72
C HIS A 143 15.25 7.93 5.81
N HIS A 144 14.41 8.52 4.98
CA HIS A 144 13.77 7.81 3.87
C HIS A 144 14.72 7.66 2.68
N ARG A 145 14.69 6.49 2.03
CA ARG A 145 15.46 6.25 0.79
C ARG A 145 14.88 7.06 -0.36
N GLU A 146 15.72 7.78 -1.08
CA GLU A 146 15.35 8.52 -2.29
C GLU A 146 15.51 7.69 -3.58
N THR A 147 15.99 6.46 -3.45
CA THR A 147 16.32 5.59 -4.60
C THR A 147 15.13 5.36 -5.52
N LEU A 148 13.96 5.03 -4.95
CA LEU A 148 12.78 4.72 -5.76
C LEU A 148 12.18 5.96 -6.44
N PRO A 149 11.98 7.11 -5.75
CA PRO A 149 11.57 8.35 -6.42
C PRO A 149 12.54 8.77 -7.52
N ARG A 150 13.84 8.81 -7.26
CA ARG A 150 14.87 9.17 -8.27
C ARG A 150 14.85 8.22 -9.47
N TYR A 151 14.71 6.91 -9.23
CA TYR A 151 14.62 5.94 -10.31
C TYR A 151 13.42 6.23 -11.21
N HIS A 152 12.25 6.50 -10.64
CA HIS A 152 11.05 6.80 -11.43
C HIS A 152 11.11 8.15 -12.13
N THR A 153 11.63 9.19 -11.50
CA THR A 153 11.80 10.52 -12.13
C THR A 153 12.70 10.47 -13.36
N ALA A 154 13.70 9.59 -13.35
CA ALA A 154 14.64 9.43 -14.47
C ALA A 154 14.11 8.56 -15.61
N GLN A 155 12.88 8.03 -15.54
CA GLN A 155 12.32 7.18 -16.58
C GLN A 155 11.72 8.02 -17.72
N ASP A 156 11.91 7.56 -18.95
CA ASP A 156 11.10 8.01 -20.07
C ASP A 156 9.65 7.51 -19.89
N PRO A 157 8.64 8.40 -19.95
CA PRO A 157 7.25 8.03 -19.70
C PRO A 157 6.71 6.92 -20.62
N GLU A 158 7.02 6.97 -21.91
CA GLU A 158 6.52 5.97 -22.87
C GLU A 158 7.18 4.60 -22.65
N ALA A 159 8.50 4.59 -22.46
CA ALA A 159 9.24 3.37 -22.15
C ALA A 159 8.78 2.76 -20.81
N TRP A 160 8.46 3.60 -19.81
CA TRP A 160 7.95 3.15 -18.53
C TRP A 160 6.58 2.47 -18.68
N VAL A 161 5.62 3.11 -19.38
CA VAL A 161 4.29 2.53 -19.65
C VAL A 161 4.42 1.21 -20.41
N LYS A 162 5.24 1.16 -21.45
CA LYS A 162 5.51 -0.07 -22.20
C LYS A 162 6.07 -1.20 -21.32
N LYS A 163 6.97 -0.86 -20.41
CA LYS A 163 7.52 -1.82 -19.43
C LYS A 163 6.46 -2.33 -18.46
N GLN A 164 5.55 -1.46 -17.99
CA GLN A 164 4.44 -1.87 -17.11
C GLN A 164 3.42 -2.74 -17.88
N ALA A 165 3.12 -2.40 -19.13
CA ALA A 165 2.21 -3.18 -19.98
C ALA A 165 2.66 -4.64 -20.16
N GLY A 166 3.96 -4.92 -20.09
CA GLY A 166 4.50 -6.28 -20.13
C GLY A 166 4.26 -7.11 -18.86
N ARG A 167 3.80 -6.49 -17.77
CA ARG A 167 3.57 -7.15 -16.48
C ARG A 167 2.10 -7.55 -16.30
N THR A 168 1.69 -8.55 -17.03
CA THR A 168 0.29 -8.99 -17.13
C THR A 168 -0.09 -10.12 -16.17
N ARG A 169 0.88 -10.68 -15.46
CA ARG A 169 0.67 -11.82 -14.57
C ARG A 169 1.50 -11.71 -13.28
N SER A 170 0.95 -12.28 -12.21
CA SER A 170 1.66 -12.54 -10.96
C SER A 170 2.64 -13.70 -11.10
N LEU A 171 3.40 -13.95 -10.05
CA LEU A 171 4.32 -15.09 -9.95
C LEU A 171 3.61 -16.44 -10.10
N ASP A 172 2.37 -16.54 -9.62
CA ASP A 172 1.51 -17.74 -9.71
C ASP A 172 0.58 -17.71 -10.96
N GLY A 173 0.82 -16.79 -11.90
CA GLY A 173 0.13 -16.74 -13.18
C GLY A 173 -1.23 -16.03 -13.17
N LEU A 174 -1.65 -15.45 -12.04
CA LEU A 174 -2.89 -14.68 -11.94
C LEU A 174 -2.80 -13.39 -12.79
N PRO A 175 -3.88 -12.98 -13.47
CA PRO A 175 -3.86 -11.80 -14.32
C PRO A 175 -3.72 -10.52 -13.52
N THR A 176 -3.04 -9.53 -14.09
CA THR A 176 -2.99 -8.16 -13.59
C THR A 176 -3.41 -7.20 -14.69
N ARG A 177 -3.94 -6.04 -14.29
CA ARG A 177 -4.17 -4.93 -15.21
C ARG A 177 -2.91 -4.07 -15.27
N ALA A 178 -2.51 -3.66 -16.45
CA ALA A 178 -1.41 -2.71 -16.64
C ALA A 178 -1.91 -1.27 -16.44
N THR A 179 -1.07 -0.43 -15.88
CA THR A 179 -1.32 1.03 -15.89
C THR A 179 -1.10 1.56 -17.30
N ASP A 180 -1.93 2.51 -17.70
CA ASP A 180 -1.99 3.09 -19.03
C ASP A 180 -1.27 4.44 -19.13
N ARG A 181 -0.88 5.03 -18.00
CA ARG A 181 -0.13 6.30 -17.99
C ARG A 181 0.96 6.33 -16.91
N TYR A 182 2.00 7.10 -17.18
CA TYR A 182 3.03 7.44 -16.22
C TYR A 182 2.57 8.64 -15.37
N ILE A 183 2.76 8.55 -14.06
CA ILE A 183 2.55 9.64 -13.12
C ILE A 183 3.92 10.26 -12.81
N ALA A 184 4.12 11.52 -13.19
CA ALA A 184 5.39 12.23 -13.02
C ALA A 184 5.65 12.65 -11.56
N GLY A 185 4.61 12.69 -10.73
CA GLY A 185 4.66 13.31 -9.41
C GLY A 185 4.41 14.81 -9.46
N PRO A 186 4.57 15.53 -8.34
CA PRO A 186 4.41 16.97 -8.30
C PRO A 186 5.51 17.63 -9.16
N THR A 187 5.13 18.62 -9.95
CA THR A 187 6.09 19.57 -10.51
C THR A 187 6.50 20.53 -9.41
N GLU A 188 7.82 20.71 -9.20
CA GLU A 188 8.36 21.72 -8.30
C GLU A 188 7.91 23.12 -8.67
#